data_508c496cf16951af06408fc00facb083
#
_entry.id   508c496cf16951af06408fc00facb083
#
_cell.length_a   1.000
_cell.length_b   1.000
_cell.length_c   1.000
_cell.angle_alpha   90.00
_cell.angle_beta   90.00
_cell.angle_gamma   90.00
#
_symmetry.space_group_name_H-M   'P 1'
#
loop_
_entity.id
_entity.type
_entity.pdbx_description
1 polymer ?
#
loop_
_entity_poly.entity_id
_entity_poly.type
_entity_poly.pdbx_seq_one_letter_code
_entity_poly.pdbx_strand_id
1 'polypeptide(L)'
;MKAIQIEKNGGPEVLNFVDLAVPQPKPNEVLVKISAAGINFIDIYFREGMYPRALPFVDGQEASGVVSALGSEVTSFKVGDRVAYTGVLGAYAEFAVVPAGRLVRVPQGITDHQAAAAMLQGMTAHYLVHDAFPLQKGQTALIHAAAGGVGLLLVQMAKDIGARVIATVGTEEKAKLARGAGADEVILYKEQDFEVETKRIMDGKGVDVIYDGVGKTTFEQDLNLLRPRGYLICFGAASGPVPPFDLQRLAPKGSLFLTRPSLMHYIASSEELQRRAADVLGMIEAGKLKLRIEHVYPLKDAQQAQRDLAGRKTTGKLLLIP
;
A
#
# COMPACT_ATOMS: atom_id res chain seq x y z
N MET A 1 -3.65 -5.17 -27.29
CA MET A 1 -3.20 -5.64 -25.98
C MET A 1 -4.39 -5.98 -25.11
N LYS A 2 -4.25 -6.99 -24.25
CA LYS A 2 -5.23 -7.28 -23.22
C LYS A 2 -5.14 -6.27 -22.08
N ALA A 3 -6.28 -5.84 -21.53
CA ALA A 3 -6.35 -4.89 -20.42
C ALA A 3 -7.64 -5.06 -19.62
N ILE A 4 -7.66 -4.55 -18.39
CA ILE A 4 -8.87 -4.43 -17.56
C ILE A 4 -9.37 -3.00 -17.61
N GLN A 5 -10.47 -2.78 -18.34
CA GLN A 5 -11.07 -1.46 -18.53
C GLN A 5 -12.33 -1.29 -17.68
N ILE A 6 -12.49 -0.08 -17.13
CA ILE A 6 -13.66 0.36 -16.38
C ILE A 6 -14.39 1.42 -17.21
N GLU A 7 -15.63 1.15 -17.58
CA GLU A 7 -16.50 2.06 -18.35
C GLU A 7 -17.48 2.82 -17.45
N LYS A 8 -17.76 2.29 -16.26
CA LYS A 8 -18.62 2.90 -15.24
C LYS A 8 -18.15 2.47 -13.86
N ASN A 9 -18.35 3.34 -12.85
CA ASN A 9 -18.07 2.97 -11.46
C ASN A 9 -19.02 1.88 -10.97
N GLY A 10 -18.53 1.00 -10.08
CA GLY A 10 -19.35 -0.09 -9.54
C GLY A 10 -18.56 -1.11 -8.76
N GLY A 11 -19.16 -2.26 -8.53
CA GLY A 11 -18.55 -3.44 -7.92
C GLY A 11 -17.52 -4.12 -8.85
N PRO A 12 -16.92 -5.24 -8.42
CA PRO A 12 -15.90 -5.95 -9.22
C PRO A 12 -16.37 -6.35 -10.64
N GLU A 13 -17.66 -6.45 -10.87
CA GLU A 13 -18.26 -6.80 -12.15
C GLU A 13 -18.01 -5.78 -13.28
N VAL A 14 -17.60 -4.56 -12.94
CA VAL A 14 -17.28 -3.51 -13.94
C VAL A 14 -15.86 -3.59 -14.48
N LEU A 15 -15.04 -4.51 -13.97
CA LEU A 15 -13.68 -4.79 -14.46
C LEU A 15 -13.78 -5.65 -15.74
N ASN A 16 -13.79 -5.01 -16.90
CA ASN A 16 -13.95 -5.67 -18.19
C ASN A 16 -12.59 -6.07 -18.77
N PHE A 17 -12.41 -7.36 -19.04
CA PHE A 17 -11.24 -7.86 -19.77
C PHE A 17 -11.45 -7.65 -21.28
N VAL A 18 -10.67 -6.73 -21.86
CA VAL A 18 -10.89 -6.23 -23.25
C VAL A 18 -9.60 -6.25 -24.07
N ASP A 19 -9.77 -6.13 -25.39
CA ASP A 19 -8.70 -5.86 -26.35
C ASP A 19 -8.63 -4.36 -26.66
N LEU A 20 -7.49 -3.75 -26.43
CA LEU A 20 -7.21 -2.35 -26.74
C LEU A 20 -6.01 -2.23 -27.70
N ALA A 21 -5.89 -1.12 -28.39
CA ALA A 21 -4.64 -0.79 -29.10
C ALA A 21 -3.49 -0.61 -28.11
N VAL A 22 -2.28 -1.01 -28.49
CA VAL A 22 -1.09 -0.72 -27.68
C VAL A 22 -0.84 0.80 -27.72
N PRO A 23 -0.77 1.48 -26.57
CA PRO A 23 -0.59 2.92 -26.53
C PRO A 23 0.80 3.30 -27.03
N GLN A 24 0.95 4.50 -27.60
CA GLN A 24 2.22 5.06 -28.02
C GLN A 24 2.73 6.05 -26.96
N PRO A 25 4.02 5.97 -26.56
CA PRO A 25 4.58 6.90 -25.60
C PRO A 25 4.76 8.30 -26.22
N LYS A 26 4.40 9.34 -25.48
CA LYS A 26 4.69 10.73 -25.79
C LYS A 26 6.20 11.00 -25.62
N PRO A 27 6.71 12.18 -26.03
CA PRO A 27 8.15 12.46 -26.01
C PRO A 27 8.87 12.15 -24.69
N ASN A 28 8.25 12.41 -23.55
CA ASN A 28 8.80 12.19 -22.19
C ASN A 28 8.30 10.91 -21.50
N GLU A 29 7.66 10.01 -22.23
CA GLU A 29 7.06 8.79 -21.70
C GLU A 29 7.76 7.52 -22.19
N VAL A 30 7.55 6.44 -21.48
CA VAL A 30 8.12 5.12 -21.77
C VAL A 30 6.99 4.12 -21.88
N LEU A 31 7.01 3.29 -22.93
CA LEU A 31 6.14 2.13 -23.02
C LEU A 31 6.77 0.97 -22.25
N VAL A 32 6.10 0.50 -21.24
CA VAL A 32 6.52 -0.65 -20.42
C VAL A 32 5.69 -1.86 -20.78
N LYS A 33 6.34 -2.97 -21.14
CA LYS A 33 5.71 -4.29 -21.21
C LYS A 33 5.62 -4.82 -19.78
N ILE A 34 4.41 -4.99 -19.27
CA ILE A 34 4.16 -5.39 -17.88
C ILE A 34 4.52 -6.86 -17.68
N SER A 35 5.32 -7.15 -16.65
CA SER A 35 5.62 -8.50 -16.17
C SER A 35 4.71 -8.91 -15.03
N ALA A 36 4.38 -7.96 -14.13
CA ALA A 36 3.46 -8.15 -13.02
C ALA A 36 2.86 -6.80 -12.59
N ALA A 37 1.57 -6.80 -12.25
CA ALA A 37 0.88 -5.65 -11.68
C ALA A 37 0.46 -5.93 -10.23
N GLY A 38 0.72 -4.98 -9.33
CA GLY A 38 0.35 -5.09 -7.93
C GLY A 38 -1.10 -4.66 -7.69
N ILE A 39 -1.87 -5.46 -6.95
CA ILE A 39 -3.26 -5.13 -6.59
C ILE A 39 -3.28 -4.41 -5.25
N ASN A 40 -4.04 -3.32 -5.16
CA ASN A 40 -4.12 -2.46 -3.99
C ASN A 40 -5.56 -2.00 -3.70
N PHE A 41 -5.86 -1.63 -2.45
CA PHE A 41 -7.17 -1.09 -2.08
C PHE A 41 -7.50 0.20 -2.83
N ILE A 42 -6.50 1.00 -3.20
CA ILE A 42 -6.74 2.24 -3.96
C ILE A 42 -7.34 1.98 -5.34
N ASP A 43 -7.04 0.84 -5.97
CA ASP A 43 -7.64 0.42 -7.24
C ASP A 43 -9.15 0.21 -7.06
N ILE A 44 -9.57 -0.39 -5.92
CA ILE A 44 -10.99 -0.51 -5.56
C ILE A 44 -11.63 0.87 -5.39
N TYR A 45 -10.94 1.83 -4.74
CA TYR A 45 -11.48 3.18 -4.55
C TYR A 45 -11.69 3.94 -5.86
N PHE A 46 -10.81 3.74 -6.86
CA PHE A 46 -11.01 4.27 -8.21
C PHE A 46 -12.17 3.57 -8.92
N ARG A 47 -12.22 2.26 -8.89
CA ARG A 47 -13.29 1.48 -9.50
C ARG A 47 -14.66 1.89 -8.95
N GLU A 48 -14.80 2.07 -7.64
CA GLU A 48 -16.05 2.46 -6.98
C GLU A 48 -16.38 3.96 -7.12
N GLY A 49 -15.44 4.78 -7.61
CA GLY A 49 -15.61 6.22 -7.75
C GLY A 49 -15.42 7.03 -6.47
N MET A 50 -14.91 6.42 -5.40
CA MET A 50 -14.50 7.16 -4.19
C MET A 50 -13.42 8.20 -4.53
N TYR A 51 -12.52 7.84 -5.45
CA TYR A 51 -11.56 8.77 -6.06
C TYR A 51 -11.95 9.00 -7.51
N PRO A 52 -12.51 10.20 -7.86
CA PRO A 52 -13.03 10.45 -9.20
C PRO A 52 -11.97 10.32 -10.30
N ARG A 53 -12.35 9.68 -11.42
CA ARG A 53 -11.56 9.58 -12.65
C ARG A 53 -12.46 9.72 -13.88
N ALA A 54 -11.89 10.25 -14.96
CA ALA A 54 -12.58 10.22 -16.26
C ALA A 54 -12.72 8.77 -16.75
N LEU A 55 -13.89 8.41 -17.20
CA LEU A 55 -14.23 7.11 -17.78
C LEU A 55 -14.22 7.20 -19.32
N PRO A 56 -13.85 6.13 -20.05
CA PRO A 56 -13.29 4.87 -19.52
C PRO A 56 -11.82 4.98 -19.12
N PHE A 57 -11.34 4.11 -18.22
CA PHE A 57 -9.93 4.00 -17.91
C PHE A 57 -9.49 2.55 -17.67
N VAL A 58 -8.19 2.25 -17.83
CA VAL A 58 -7.57 0.99 -17.44
C VAL A 58 -7.13 1.09 -15.99
N ASP A 59 -7.53 0.13 -15.15
CA ASP A 59 -7.26 0.13 -13.71
C ASP A 59 -5.81 -0.24 -13.37
N GLY A 60 -5.48 -0.18 -12.08
CA GLY A 60 -4.18 -0.51 -11.51
C GLY A 60 -3.17 0.62 -11.57
N GLN A 61 -2.37 0.75 -10.50
CA GLN A 61 -1.42 1.86 -10.34
C GLN A 61 -0.01 1.42 -9.98
N GLU A 62 0.27 0.15 -10.00
CA GLU A 62 1.56 -0.40 -9.59
C GLU A 62 1.93 -1.57 -10.49
N ALA A 63 3.12 -1.53 -11.06
CA ALA A 63 3.63 -2.63 -11.86
C ALA A 63 5.17 -2.65 -11.91
N SER A 64 5.67 -3.79 -12.37
CA SER A 64 7.02 -3.97 -12.89
C SER A 64 6.98 -4.53 -14.30
N GLY A 65 8.03 -4.32 -15.04
CA GLY A 65 8.12 -4.82 -16.40
C GLY A 65 9.42 -4.39 -17.09
N VAL A 66 9.40 -4.47 -18.42
CA VAL A 66 10.54 -4.17 -19.25
C VAL A 66 10.22 -3.03 -20.21
N VAL A 67 11.13 -2.09 -20.37
CA VAL A 67 11.02 -0.99 -21.33
C VAL A 67 10.92 -1.56 -22.74
N SER A 68 9.81 -1.29 -23.44
CA SER A 68 9.51 -1.77 -24.79
C SER A 68 9.71 -0.70 -25.87
N ALA A 69 9.40 0.56 -25.55
CA ALA A 69 9.66 1.70 -26.44
C ALA A 69 9.87 2.98 -25.61
N LEU A 70 10.48 3.98 -26.22
CA LEU A 70 10.82 5.25 -25.60
C LEU A 70 10.25 6.41 -26.41
N GLY A 71 9.76 7.44 -25.73
CA GLY A 71 9.50 8.74 -26.33
C GLY A 71 10.80 9.45 -26.70
N SER A 72 10.72 10.37 -27.66
CA SER A 72 11.89 11.00 -28.31
C SER A 72 12.79 11.82 -27.36
N GLU A 73 12.28 12.22 -26.20
CA GLU A 73 13.03 13.01 -25.20
C GLU A 73 13.58 12.17 -24.06
N VAL A 74 13.28 10.86 -24.03
CA VAL A 74 13.74 9.98 -22.94
C VAL A 74 15.17 9.53 -23.19
N THR A 75 16.10 9.99 -22.35
CA THR A 75 17.52 9.63 -22.36
C THR A 75 17.95 8.79 -21.16
N SER A 76 17.10 8.71 -20.13
CA SER A 76 17.40 8.05 -18.86
C SER A 76 17.21 6.53 -18.88
N PHE A 77 16.55 5.98 -19.90
CA PHE A 77 16.29 4.55 -20.06
C PHE A 77 16.63 4.06 -21.46
N LYS A 78 16.76 2.75 -21.62
CA LYS A 78 16.89 2.06 -22.92
C LYS A 78 15.92 0.89 -22.99
N VAL A 79 15.57 0.48 -24.21
CA VAL A 79 14.78 -0.74 -24.44
C VAL A 79 15.48 -1.94 -23.81
N GLY A 80 14.72 -2.75 -23.09
CA GLY A 80 15.23 -3.89 -22.33
C GLY A 80 15.55 -3.59 -20.85
N ASP A 81 15.56 -2.33 -20.41
CA ASP A 81 15.73 -2.00 -18.99
C ASP A 81 14.55 -2.55 -18.17
N ARG A 82 14.84 -3.19 -17.03
CA ARG A 82 13.85 -3.61 -16.05
C ARG A 82 13.46 -2.43 -15.18
N VAL A 83 12.16 -2.18 -15.08
CA VAL A 83 11.60 -1.02 -14.37
C VAL A 83 10.40 -1.39 -13.54
N ALA A 84 10.13 -0.57 -12.52
CA ALA A 84 8.91 -0.63 -11.72
C ALA A 84 8.38 0.79 -11.48
N TYR A 85 7.09 0.90 -11.18
CA TYR A 85 6.44 2.19 -10.90
C TYR A 85 5.23 2.05 -9.99
N THR A 86 4.80 3.18 -9.44
CA THR A 86 3.50 3.33 -8.78
C THR A 86 2.93 4.73 -9.01
N GLY A 87 1.61 4.87 -8.84
CA GLY A 87 0.91 6.14 -8.95
C GLY A 87 0.59 6.57 -10.38
N VAL A 88 0.76 5.68 -11.36
CA VAL A 88 0.35 5.87 -12.76
C VAL A 88 -0.67 4.80 -13.12
N LEU A 89 -1.88 5.22 -13.53
CA LEU A 89 -2.95 4.30 -13.95
C LEU A 89 -2.59 3.52 -15.21
N GLY A 90 -3.23 2.35 -15.37
CA GLY A 90 -3.07 1.52 -16.56
C GLY A 90 -2.22 0.28 -16.33
N ALA A 91 -1.93 -0.06 -15.07
CA ALA A 91 -1.10 -1.23 -14.75
C ALA A 91 -1.79 -2.58 -15.02
N TYR A 92 -3.12 -2.65 -15.05
CA TYR A 92 -3.84 -3.89 -15.35
C TYR A 92 -3.97 -4.11 -16.86
N ALA A 93 -2.84 -4.23 -17.52
CA ALA A 93 -2.70 -4.43 -18.96
C ALA A 93 -1.39 -5.12 -19.32
N GLU A 94 -1.25 -5.58 -20.57
CA GLU A 94 0.01 -6.11 -21.10
C GLU A 94 1.07 -5.00 -21.28
N PHE A 95 0.62 -3.76 -21.56
CA PHE A 95 1.49 -2.60 -21.75
C PHE A 95 0.90 -1.37 -21.07
N ALA A 96 1.78 -0.54 -20.51
CA ALA A 96 1.40 0.77 -19.97
C ALA A 96 2.39 1.86 -20.41
N VAL A 97 1.87 3.06 -20.62
CA VAL A 97 2.67 4.26 -20.85
C VAL A 97 2.90 4.96 -19.52
N VAL A 98 4.16 5.20 -19.18
CA VAL A 98 4.57 5.79 -17.89
C VAL A 98 5.52 6.97 -18.13
N PRO A 99 5.30 8.14 -17.52
CA PRO A 99 6.28 9.23 -17.56
C PRO A 99 7.65 8.75 -17.06
N ALA A 100 8.73 9.05 -17.79
CA ALA A 100 10.08 8.57 -17.48
C ALA A 100 10.51 8.90 -16.03
N GLY A 101 10.15 10.08 -15.51
CA GLY A 101 10.43 10.49 -14.14
C GLY A 101 9.66 9.71 -13.04
N ARG A 102 8.72 8.84 -13.42
CA ARG A 102 7.98 7.97 -12.50
C ARG A 102 8.50 6.52 -12.47
N LEU A 103 9.44 6.20 -13.33
CA LEU A 103 10.05 4.87 -13.40
C LEU A 103 11.23 4.75 -12.43
N VAL A 104 11.34 3.58 -11.81
CA VAL A 104 12.46 3.16 -10.97
C VAL A 104 13.12 1.97 -11.62
N ARG A 105 14.45 1.94 -11.67
CA ARG A 105 15.20 0.77 -12.12
C ARG A 105 15.10 -0.36 -11.11
N VAL A 106 14.83 -1.57 -11.59
CA VAL A 106 14.79 -2.76 -10.73
C VAL A 106 16.20 -3.33 -10.60
N PRO A 107 16.76 -3.45 -9.38
CA PRO A 107 18.05 -4.10 -9.12
C PRO A 107 18.08 -5.55 -9.63
N GLN A 108 19.27 -6.06 -9.96
CA GLN A 108 19.40 -7.42 -10.49
C GLN A 108 18.97 -8.51 -9.50
N GLY A 109 19.20 -8.30 -8.20
CA GLY A 109 18.79 -9.21 -7.13
C GLY A 109 17.29 -9.24 -6.83
N ILE A 110 16.48 -8.36 -7.45
CA ILE A 110 15.04 -8.27 -7.24
C ILE A 110 14.31 -8.86 -8.46
N THR A 111 13.36 -9.78 -8.21
CA THR A 111 12.48 -10.31 -9.26
C THR A 111 11.41 -9.29 -9.66
N ASP A 112 10.80 -9.45 -10.84
CA ASP A 112 9.72 -8.58 -11.29
C ASP A 112 8.50 -8.65 -10.34
N HIS A 113 8.17 -9.85 -9.82
CA HIS A 113 7.11 -10.00 -8.82
C HIS A 113 7.42 -9.23 -7.54
N GLN A 114 8.66 -9.29 -7.05
CA GLN A 114 9.07 -8.53 -5.86
C GLN A 114 8.99 -7.02 -6.13
N ALA A 115 9.45 -6.57 -7.27
CA ALA A 115 9.38 -5.16 -7.65
C ALA A 115 7.92 -4.67 -7.73
N ALA A 116 7.03 -5.41 -8.41
CA ALA A 116 5.60 -5.09 -8.48
C ALA A 116 4.89 -5.15 -7.10
N ALA A 117 5.42 -5.94 -6.15
CA ALA A 117 4.85 -6.05 -4.81
C ALA A 117 5.34 -4.96 -3.86
N ALA A 118 6.46 -4.30 -4.16
CA ALA A 118 7.17 -3.42 -3.25
C ALA A 118 6.81 -1.94 -3.40
N MET A 119 6.49 -1.49 -4.63
CA MET A 119 6.48 -0.06 -4.93
C MET A 119 5.43 0.71 -4.13
N LEU A 120 4.15 0.33 -4.19
CA LEU A 120 3.11 1.06 -3.46
C LEU A 120 3.14 0.74 -1.97
N GLN A 121 3.09 -0.52 -1.62
CA GLN A 121 2.95 -0.95 -0.22
C GLN A 121 4.24 -0.73 0.57
N GLY A 122 5.41 -1.02 -0.02
CA GLY A 122 6.70 -0.81 0.62
C GLY A 122 7.01 0.67 0.85
N MET A 123 6.82 1.51 -0.17
CA MET A 123 7.02 2.95 0.01
C MET A 123 5.97 3.59 0.94
N THR A 124 4.74 3.01 1.00
CA THR A 124 3.75 3.43 1.99
C THR A 124 4.22 3.11 3.40
N ALA A 125 4.62 1.89 3.68
CA ALA A 125 5.16 1.53 4.99
C ALA A 125 6.37 2.39 5.37
N HIS A 126 7.25 2.65 4.39
CA HIS A 126 8.45 3.44 4.57
C HIS A 126 8.15 4.89 5.01
N TYR A 127 7.31 5.63 4.25
CA TYR A 127 7.01 7.01 4.64
C TYR A 127 6.23 7.10 5.94
N LEU A 128 5.42 6.10 6.27
CA LEU A 128 4.65 6.08 7.51
C LEU A 128 5.57 6.09 8.73
N VAL A 129 6.64 5.28 8.74
CA VAL A 129 7.56 5.17 9.90
C VAL A 129 8.69 6.19 9.88
N HIS A 130 9.04 6.77 8.73
CA HIS A 130 10.18 7.69 8.63
C HIS A 130 9.79 9.15 8.53
N ASP A 131 8.63 9.46 7.92
CA ASP A 131 8.28 10.86 7.62
C ASP A 131 6.95 11.28 8.24
N ALA A 132 5.88 10.47 8.17
CA ALA A 132 4.58 10.84 8.72
C ALA A 132 4.59 10.86 10.26
N PHE A 133 5.24 9.89 10.86
CA PHE A 133 5.67 9.88 12.26
C PHE A 133 7.07 9.25 12.30
N PRO A 134 8.14 10.02 12.46
CA PRO A 134 9.49 9.50 12.57
C PRO A 134 9.63 8.63 13.82
N LEU A 135 9.29 7.35 13.65
CA LEU A 135 9.23 6.37 14.74
C LEU A 135 10.64 6.15 15.33
N GLN A 136 10.73 6.12 16.65
CA GLN A 136 11.98 5.98 17.36
C GLN A 136 12.04 4.67 18.13
N LYS A 137 13.27 4.19 18.41
CA LYS A 137 13.51 3.05 19.29
C LYS A 137 12.83 3.25 20.63
N GLY A 138 12.13 2.22 21.11
CA GLY A 138 11.43 2.21 22.39
C GLY A 138 10.04 2.82 22.38
N GLN A 139 9.62 3.49 21.30
CA GLN A 139 8.23 3.92 21.13
C GLN A 139 7.31 2.74 20.80
N THR A 140 6.03 2.90 21.07
CA THR A 140 5.01 1.87 20.80
C THR A 140 4.10 2.30 19.66
N ALA A 141 3.98 1.44 18.64
CA ALA A 141 3.07 1.58 17.52
C ALA A 141 1.93 0.56 17.61
N LEU A 142 0.68 1.01 17.44
CA LEU A 142 -0.45 0.13 17.15
C LEU A 142 -0.66 0.09 15.63
N ILE A 143 -0.69 -1.12 15.04
CA ILE A 143 -0.82 -1.32 13.61
C ILE A 143 -2.08 -2.14 13.33
N HIS A 144 -3.07 -1.50 12.69
CA HIS A 144 -4.27 -2.18 12.24
C HIS A 144 -4.03 -2.97 10.95
N ALA A 145 -4.82 -4.05 10.76
CA ALA A 145 -4.71 -4.95 9.61
C ALA A 145 -3.26 -5.44 9.35
N ALA A 146 -2.56 -5.79 10.45
CA ALA A 146 -1.12 -6.06 10.47
C ALA A 146 -0.68 -7.25 9.59
N ALA A 147 -1.58 -8.15 9.17
CA ALA A 147 -1.30 -9.22 8.22
C ALA A 147 -1.61 -8.86 6.75
N GLY A 148 -2.04 -7.62 6.49
CA GLY A 148 -2.22 -7.09 5.14
C GLY A 148 -0.90 -6.70 4.48
N GLY A 149 -0.94 -6.30 3.20
CA GLY A 149 0.27 -5.98 2.45
C GLY A 149 1.11 -4.86 3.06
N VAL A 150 0.52 -3.70 3.38
CA VAL A 150 1.23 -2.62 4.09
C VAL A 150 1.54 -3.04 5.52
N GLY A 151 0.58 -3.70 6.21
CA GLY A 151 0.71 -4.06 7.62
C GLY A 151 1.93 -4.93 7.92
N LEU A 152 2.16 -5.99 7.14
CA LEU A 152 3.33 -6.87 7.32
C LEU A 152 4.66 -6.14 7.13
N LEU A 153 4.73 -5.22 6.17
CA LEU A 153 5.93 -4.43 5.93
C LEU A 153 6.14 -3.39 7.03
N LEU A 154 5.06 -2.76 7.47
CA LEU A 154 5.08 -1.76 8.54
C LEU A 154 5.53 -2.37 9.87
N VAL A 155 5.05 -3.57 10.22
CA VAL A 155 5.52 -4.31 11.39
C VAL A 155 7.03 -4.54 11.30
N GLN A 156 7.53 -5.07 10.18
CA GLN A 156 8.96 -5.34 10.00
C GLN A 156 9.81 -4.07 10.12
N MET A 157 9.41 -2.97 9.46
CA MET A 157 10.13 -1.69 9.50
C MET A 157 10.11 -1.09 10.92
N ALA A 158 8.97 -1.12 11.61
CA ALA A 158 8.88 -0.66 12.98
C ALA A 158 9.79 -1.46 13.93
N LYS A 159 9.90 -2.77 13.72
CA LYS A 159 10.81 -3.63 14.49
C LYS A 159 12.28 -3.39 14.15
N ASP A 160 12.63 -3.14 12.90
CA ASP A 160 14.01 -2.77 12.50
C ASP A 160 14.46 -1.46 13.17
N ILE A 161 13.54 -0.51 13.35
CA ILE A 161 13.77 0.74 14.11
C ILE A 161 13.95 0.46 15.62
N GLY A 162 13.45 -0.67 16.13
CA GLY A 162 13.47 -1.02 17.56
C GLY A 162 12.25 -0.53 18.33
N ALA A 163 11.13 -0.28 17.66
CA ALA A 163 9.86 0.04 18.30
C ALA A 163 9.16 -1.21 18.85
N ARG A 164 8.29 -1.01 19.84
CA ARG A 164 7.32 -2.01 20.28
C ARG A 164 6.10 -1.96 19.36
N VAL A 165 5.63 -3.13 18.90
CA VAL A 165 4.51 -3.24 17.97
C VAL A 165 3.36 -4.01 18.59
N ILE A 166 2.19 -3.36 18.68
CA ILE A 166 0.90 -4.01 18.96
C ILE A 166 0.17 -4.12 17.62
N ALA A 167 -0.22 -5.33 17.24
CA ALA A 167 -0.86 -5.62 15.96
C ALA A 167 -2.32 -6.02 16.15
N THR A 168 -3.22 -5.59 15.28
CA THR A 168 -4.60 -6.10 15.26
C THR A 168 -4.86 -6.90 13.98
N VAL A 169 -5.44 -8.07 14.13
CA VAL A 169 -5.79 -8.98 13.04
C VAL A 169 -7.12 -9.70 13.31
N GLY A 170 -7.71 -10.32 12.29
CA GLY A 170 -9.04 -10.92 12.42
C GLY A 170 -9.06 -12.42 12.66
N THR A 171 -7.95 -13.15 12.53
CA THR A 171 -7.89 -14.62 12.71
C THR A 171 -6.53 -15.04 13.25
N GLU A 172 -6.46 -16.24 13.84
CA GLU A 172 -5.20 -16.77 14.39
C GLU A 172 -4.15 -17.05 13.30
N GLU A 173 -4.56 -17.42 12.06
CA GLU A 173 -3.63 -17.56 10.92
C GLU A 173 -2.95 -16.24 10.61
N LYS A 174 -3.72 -15.13 10.65
CA LYS A 174 -3.21 -13.76 10.47
C LYS A 174 -2.34 -13.34 11.66
N ALA A 175 -2.66 -13.78 12.86
CA ALA A 175 -1.84 -13.52 14.04
C ALA A 175 -0.47 -14.19 13.95
N LYS A 176 -0.40 -15.42 13.46
CA LYS A 176 0.88 -16.08 13.19
C LYS A 176 1.76 -15.30 12.23
N LEU A 177 1.16 -14.71 11.19
CA LEU A 177 1.89 -13.88 10.23
C LEU A 177 2.41 -12.57 10.86
N ALA A 178 1.58 -11.89 11.64
CA ALA A 178 1.98 -10.67 12.33
C ALA A 178 3.10 -10.93 13.36
N ARG A 179 2.99 -12.01 14.15
CA ARG A 179 4.08 -12.44 15.06
C ARG A 179 5.36 -12.81 14.29
N GLY A 180 5.22 -13.53 13.17
CA GLY A 180 6.34 -13.88 12.29
C GLY A 180 7.01 -12.67 11.64
N ALA A 181 6.28 -11.56 11.46
CA ALA A 181 6.82 -10.28 11.02
C ALA A 181 7.49 -9.48 12.16
N GLY A 182 7.32 -9.91 13.43
CA GLY A 182 7.97 -9.33 14.60
C GLY A 182 7.03 -8.56 15.54
N ALA A 183 5.69 -8.62 15.38
CA ALA A 183 4.78 -7.99 16.33
C ALA A 183 4.97 -8.56 17.74
N ASP A 184 5.12 -7.68 18.74
CA ASP A 184 5.33 -8.06 20.14
C ASP A 184 4.03 -8.55 20.78
N GLU A 185 2.90 -7.91 20.44
CA GLU A 185 1.56 -8.27 20.90
C GLU A 185 0.61 -8.34 19.72
N VAL A 186 -0.32 -9.29 19.74
CA VAL A 186 -1.32 -9.43 18.68
C VAL A 186 -2.71 -9.60 19.27
N ILE A 187 -3.63 -8.74 18.86
CA ILE A 187 -5.03 -8.70 19.29
C ILE A 187 -5.91 -9.25 18.19
N LEU A 188 -6.74 -10.24 18.51
CA LEU A 188 -7.76 -10.82 17.63
C LEU A 188 -9.06 -10.02 17.75
N TYR A 189 -9.22 -8.96 16.94
CA TYR A 189 -10.33 -8.00 17.07
C TYR A 189 -11.74 -8.59 16.82
N LYS A 190 -11.83 -9.83 16.33
CA LYS A 190 -13.10 -10.54 16.22
C LYS A 190 -13.53 -11.23 17.52
N GLU A 191 -12.59 -11.47 18.42
CA GLU A 191 -12.77 -12.19 19.69
C GLU A 191 -12.58 -11.27 20.88
N GLN A 192 -11.83 -10.19 20.72
CA GLN A 192 -11.42 -9.26 21.76
C GLN A 192 -11.72 -7.82 21.35
N ASP A 193 -12.12 -6.99 22.29
CA ASP A 193 -12.18 -5.55 22.09
C ASP A 193 -10.74 -4.99 22.08
N PHE A 194 -10.31 -4.46 20.93
CA PHE A 194 -8.95 -3.99 20.77
C PHE A 194 -8.63 -2.74 21.61
N GLU A 195 -9.64 -1.93 21.95
CA GLU A 195 -9.46 -0.79 22.86
C GLU A 195 -9.14 -1.27 24.28
N VAL A 196 -9.92 -2.22 24.79
CA VAL A 196 -9.72 -2.80 26.13
C VAL A 196 -8.35 -3.49 26.21
N GLU A 197 -8.03 -4.33 25.22
CA GLU A 197 -6.77 -5.06 25.21
C GLU A 197 -5.55 -4.15 25.06
N THR A 198 -5.61 -3.13 24.20
CA THR A 198 -4.51 -2.18 24.07
C THR A 198 -4.29 -1.39 25.38
N LYS A 199 -5.38 -0.96 26.04
CA LYS A 199 -5.26 -0.31 27.37
C LYS A 199 -4.64 -1.23 28.40
N ARG A 200 -5.02 -2.51 28.42
CA ARG A 200 -4.40 -3.52 29.30
C ARG A 200 -2.92 -3.72 29.03
N ILE A 201 -2.54 -3.87 27.75
CA ILE A 201 -1.12 -4.06 27.33
C ILE A 201 -0.26 -2.84 27.68
N MET A 202 -0.85 -1.64 27.64
CA MET A 202 -0.16 -0.38 27.88
C MET A 202 -0.29 0.14 29.31
N ASP A 203 -0.90 -0.60 30.22
CA ASP A 203 -1.21 -0.13 31.60
C ASP A 203 -1.91 1.24 31.61
N GLY A 204 -2.77 1.49 30.63
CA GLY A 204 -3.49 2.76 30.46
C GLY A 204 -2.67 3.94 29.94
N LYS A 205 -1.38 3.78 29.65
CA LYS A 205 -0.47 4.89 29.25
C LYS A 205 -0.67 5.39 27.81
N GLY A 206 -1.34 4.59 26.98
CA GLY A 206 -1.54 4.88 25.56
C GLY A 206 -0.30 4.61 24.69
N VAL A 207 -0.50 4.54 23.37
CA VAL A 207 0.57 4.31 22.38
C VAL A 207 1.07 5.63 21.78
N ASP A 208 2.27 5.64 21.22
CA ASP A 208 2.86 6.83 20.58
C ASP A 208 2.21 7.15 19.26
N VAL A 209 1.93 6.12 18.47
CA VAL A 209 1.35 6.25 17.14
C VAL A 209 0.42 5.08 16.82
N ILE A 210 -0.64 5.38 16.09
CA ILE A 210 -1.54 4.39 15.49
C ILE A 210 -1.48 4.54 13.98
N TYR A 211 -1.17 3.43 13.28
CA TYR A 211 -1.22 3.34 11.84
C TYR A 211 -2.51 2.62 11.43
N ASP A 212 -3.47 3.39 10.96
CA ASP A 212 -4.80 2.90 10.60
C ASP A 212 -5.04 2.90 9.08
N GLY A 213 -5.13 1.69 8.51
CA GLY A 213 -5.57 1.45 7.14
C GLY A 213 -7.05 1.04 7.04
N VAL A 214 -7.77 0.95 8.17
CA VAL A 214 -9.14 0.42 8.27
C VAL A 214 -10.18 1.54 8.18
N GLY A 215 -10.04 2.60 8.99
CA GLY A 215 -10.83 3.82 8.92
C GLY A 215 -12.13 3.77 9.74
N LYS A 216 -13.29 3.73 9.08
CA LYS A 216 -14.61 3.92 9.71
C LYS A 216 -14.83 3.13 11.02
N THR A 217 -14.41 1.87 11.08
CA THR A 217 -14.71 0.99 12.22
C THR A 217 -13.68 1.03 13.35
N THR A 218 -12.55 1.71 13.17
CA THR A 218 -11.45 1.78 14.14
C THR A 218 -11.27 3.17 14.74
N PHE A 219 -11.54 4.19 13.96
CA PHE A 219 -11.21 5.59 14.22
C PHE A 219 -11.60 6.10 15.62
N GLU A 220 -12.83 5.81 16.09
CA GLU A 220 -13.31 6.32 17.38
C GLU A 220 -12.56 5.70 18.57
N GLN A 221 -12.30 4.41 18.51
CA GLN A 221 -11.53 3.70 19.55
C GLN A 221 -10.07 4.10 19.51
N ASP A 222 -9.48 4.34 18.33
CA ASP A 222 -8.10 4.76 18.15
C ASP A 222 -7.79 6.06 18.92
N LEU A 223 -8.71 7.01 18.91
CA LEU A 223 -8.57 8.27 19.65
C LEU A 223 -8.48 8.08 21.18
N ASN A 224 -8.93 6.93 21.70
CA ASN A 224 -8.90 6.61 23.13
C ASN A 224 -7.63 5.87 23.56
N LEU A 225 -6.79 5.50 22.58
CA LEU A 225 -5.60 4.65 22.77
C LEU A 225 -4.29 5.40 22.71
N LEU A 226 -4.32 6.64 22.24
CA LEU A 226 -3.12 7.46 22.12
C LEU A 226 -2.73 8.09 23.44
N ARG A 227 -1.43 8.15 23.73
CA ARG A 227 -0.92 8.99 24.81
C ARG A 227 -1.13 10.48 24.48
N PRO A 228 -1.02 11.39 25.47
CA PRO A 228 -0.98 12.82 25.17
C PRO A 228 0.04 13.14 24.07
N ARG A 229 -0.36 13.93 23.09
CA ARG A 229 0.41 14.29 21.88
C ARG A 229 0.79 13.07 21.02
N GLY A 230 0.00 11.99 21.09
CA GLY A 230 0.12 10.84 20.20
C GLY A 230 -0.43 11.11 18.81
N TYR A 231 -0.07 10.27 17.85
CA TYR A 231 -0.38 10.43 16.42
C TYR A 231 -1.35 9.36 15.94
N LEU A 232 -2.46 9.77 15.34
CA LEU A 232 -3.33 8.89 14.56
C LEU A 232 -3.09 9.14 13.07
N ILE A 233 -2.59 8.14 12.36
CA ILE A 233 -2.27 8.20 10.93
C ILE A 233 -3.23 7.30 10.18
N CYS A 234 -4.29 7.90 9.62
CA CYS A 234 -5.30 7.20 8.83
C CYS A 234 -4.83 7.10 7.37
N PHE A 235 -4.06 6.07 7.00
CA PHE A 235 -3.52 5.93 5.64
C PHE A 235 -4.43 5.14 4.68
N GLY A 236 -5.50 4.51 5.18
CA GLY A 236 -6.47 3.73 4.38
C GLY A 236 -7.91 3.94 4.83
N ALA A 237 -8.83 3.26 4.16
CA ALA A 237 -10.26 3.27 4.43
C ALA A 237 -10.92 1.92 4.06
N ALA A 238 -10.28 0.80 4.44
CA ALA A 238 -10.75 -0.54 4.07
C ALA A 238 -12.14 -0.91 4.62
N SER A 239 -12.61 -0.23 5.67
CA SER A 239 -13.98 -0.38 6.20
C SER A 239 -14.92 0.78 5.79
N GLY A 240 -14.45 1.66 4.94
CA GLY A 240 -15.12 2.90 4.55
C GLY A 240 -14.44 4.15 5.11
N PRO A 241 -14.79 5.33 4.59
CA PRO A 241 -14.22 6.59 5.02
C PRO A 241 -14.60 6.91 6.48
N VAL A 242 -13.70 7.60 7.18
CA VAL A 242 -13.98 8.18 8.49
C VAL A 242 -15.13 9.18 8.34
N PRO A 243 -16.17 9.16 9.22
CA PRO A 243 -17.24 10.14 9.19
C PRO A 243 -16.73 11.57 9.46
N PRO A 244 -17.51 12.62 9.16
CA PRO A 244 -17.20 13.98 9.57
C PRO A 244 -16.83 14.05 11.06
N PHE A 245 -15.70 14.68 11.36
CA PHE A 245 -15.10 14.70 12.68
C PHE A 245 -14.87 16.13 13.17
N ASP A 246 -15.27 16.40 14.43
CA ASP A 246 -15.02 17.68 15.10
C ASP A 246 -13.61 17.70 15.69
N LEU A 247 -12.74 18.57 15.16
CA LEU A 247 -11.36 18.75 15.61
C LEU A 247 -11.23 19.17 17.09
N GLN A 248 -12.25 19.81 17.68
CA GLN A 248 -12.23 20.18 19.09
C GLN A 248 -12.10 18.98 20.03
N ARG A 249 -12.46 17.80 19.56
CA ARG A 249 -12.35 16.54 20.31
C ARG A 249 -10.91 16.09 20.54
N LEU A 250 -9.93 16.62 19.80
CA LEU A 250 -8.52 16.23 19.93
C LEU A 250 -7.87 16.81 21.20
N ALA A 251 -8.25 18.02 21.61
CA ALA A 251 -7.67 18.70 22.77
C ALA A 251 -7.96 17.95 24.09
N PRO A 252 -9.23 17.62 24.44
CA PRO A 252 -9.52 16.87 25.69
C PRO A 252 -8.93 15.47 25.72
N LYS A 253 -8.64 14.87 24.55
CA LYS A 253 -8.01 13.55 24.45
C LYS A 253 -6.48 13.59 24.55
N GLY A 254 -5.90 14.75 24.87
CA GLY A 254 -4.45 14.89 25.07
C GLY A 254 -3.74 15.64 23.93
N SER A 255 -4.41 16.57 23.24
CA SER A 255 -3.83 17.35 22.13
C SER A 255 -3.24 16.44 21.05
N LEU A 256 -4.06 15.54 20.54
CA LEU A 256 -3.66 14.51 19.58
C LEU A 256 -3.36 15.10 18.20
N PHE A 257 -2.48 14.45 17.46
CA PHE A 257 -2.23 14.72 16.05
C PHE A 257 -3.01 13.74 15.17
N LEU A 258 -3.72 14.28 14.18
CA LEU A 258 -4.49 13.50 13.21
C LEU A 258 -4.03 13.86 11.81
N THR A 259 -3.70 12.86 11.00
CA THR A 259 -3.34 13.06 9.60
C THR A 259 -3.91 11.98 8.69
N ARG A 260 -4.16 12.37 7.41
CA ARG A 260 -4.59 11.49 6.32
C ARG A 260 -3.61 11.63 5.15
N PRO A 261 -2.43 10.95 5.23
CA PRO A 261 -1.40 11.08 4.22
C PRO A 261 -1.73 10.31 2.94
N SER A 262 -1.09 10.73 1.84
CA SER A 262 -1.10 10.01 0.56
C SER A 262 0.33 9.80 0.09
N LEU A 263 0.68 8.58 -0.32
CA LEU A 263 2.00 8.26 -0.88
C LEU A 263 2.43 9.24 -1.98
N MET A 264 1.46 9.71 -2.80
CA MET A 264 1.76 10.61 -3.92
C MET A 264 2.44 11.91 -3.50
N HIS A 265 2.19 12.39 -2.28
CA HIS A 265 2.84 13.59 -1.74
C HIS A 265 4.28 13.30 -1.24
N TYR A 266 4.57 12.04 -0.88
CA TYR A 266 5.89 11.58 -0.40
C TYR A 266 6.79 11.04 -1.51
N ILE A 267 6.29 11.01 -2.74
CA ILE A 267 7.02 10.68 -3.97
C ILE A 267 6.73 11.72 -5.07
N ALA A 268 6.47 12.97 -4.68
CA ALA A 268 6.08 14.03 -5.61
C ALA A 268 7.22 14.38 -6.56
N SER A 269 8.44 14.50 -6.05
CA SER A 269 9.64 14.70 -6.85
C SER A 269 10.25 13.35 -7.30
N SER A 270 11.00 13.38 -8.39
CA SER A 270 11.76 12.20 -8.84
C SER A 270 12.82 11.79 -7.82
N GLU A 271 13.45 12.74 -7.14
CA GLU A 271 14.45 12.49 -6.11
C GLU A 271 13.85 11.70 -4.92
N GLU A 272 12.72 12.15 -4.38
CA GLU A 272 12.02 11.45 -3.30
C GLU A 272 11.58 10.03 -3.72
N LEU A 273 11.06 9.90 -4.95
CA LEU A 273 10.68 8.60 -5.51
C LEU A 273 11.89 7.65 -5.56
N GLN A 274 13.00 8.10 -6.16
CA GLN A 274 14.19 7.27 -6.33
C GLN A 274 14.81 6.88 -4.98
N ARG A 275 14.96 7.84 -4.06
CA ARG A 275 15.48 7.59 -2.71
C ARG A 275 14.64 6.53 -2.00
N ARG A 276 13.34 6.75 -1.92
CA ARG A 276 12.43 5.86 -1.19
C ARG A 276 12.35 4.46 -1.81
N ALA A 277 12.33 4.40 -3.12
CA ALA A 277 12.36 3.12 -3.84
C ALA A 277 13.68 2.38 -3.61
N ALA A 278 14.82 3.09 -3.64
CA ALA A 278 16.13 2.50 -3.36
C ALA A 278 16.21 1.94 -1.94
N ASP A 279 15.70 2.69 -0.93
CA ASP A 279 15.65 2.23 0.46
C ASP A 279 14.84 0.93 0.57
N VAL A 280 13.61 0.90 0.01
CA VAL A 280 12.73 -0.27 0.08
C VAL A 280 13.30 -1.47 -0.66
N LEU A 281 13.75 -1.28 -1.91
CA LEU A 281 14.31 -2.38 -2.71
C LEU A 281 15.63 -2.88 -2.12
N GLY A 282 16.46 -1.99 -1.57
CA GLY A 282 17.69 -2.35 -0.86
C GLY A 282 17.43 -3.16 0.41
N MET A 283 16.39 -2.83 1.19
CA MET A 283 15.99 -3.65 2.34
C MET A 283 15.52 -5.06 1.92
N ILE A 284 14.83 -5.17 0.78
CA ILE A 284 14.38 -6.47 0.24
C ILE A 284 15.58 -7.27 -0.25
N GLU A 285 16.48 -6.67 -1.04
CA GLU A 285 17.68 -7.32 -1.56
C GLU A 285 18.60 -7.81 -0.44
N ALA A 286 18.72 -7.03 0.64
CA ALA A 286 19.47 -7.41 1.84
C ALA A 286 18.75 -8.45 2.73
N GLY A 287 17.55 -8.89 2.39
CA GLY A 287 16.74 -9.84 3.18
C GLY A 287 16.19 -9.28 4.49
N LYS A 288 16.33 -7.97 4.73
CA LYS A 288 15.80 -7.27 5.91
C LYS A 288 14.29 -7.07 5.84
N LEU A 289 13.74 -6.85 4.65
CA LEU A 289 12.31 -6.71 4.41
C LEU A 289 11.81 -7.89 3.56
N LYS A 290 10.93 -8.69 4.13
CA LYS A 290 10.39 -9.88 3.47
C LYS A 290 9.00 -9.59 2.93
N LEU A 291 8.85 -9.70 1.61
CA LEU A 291 7.56 -9.61 0.95
C LEU A 291 6.81 -10.93 1.06
N ARG A 292 5.51 -10.85 1.39
CA ARG A 292 4.61 -11.98 1.26
C ARG A 292 3.74 -11.78 0.01
N ILE A 293 4.09 -12.47 -1.07
CA ILE A 293 3.26 -12.55 -2.28
C ILE A 293 2.46 -13.84 -2.16
N GLU A 294 1.18 -13.73 -1.80
CA GLU A 294 0.36 -14.90 -1.48
C GLU A 294 -0.34 -15.49 -2.69
N HIS A 295 -0.93 -14.61 -3.51
CA HIS A 295 -1.68 -15.03 -4.67
C HIS A 295 -1.24 -14.27 -5.93
N VAL A 296 -1.11 -15.03 -7.00
CA VAL A 296 -0.84 -14.53 -8.35
C VAL A 296 -2.02 -14.96 -9.23
N TYR A 297 -2.72 -13.99 -9.80
CA TYR A 297 -3.87 -14.22 -10.67
C TYR A 297 -3.51 -13.90 -12.11
N PRO A 298 -4.04 -14.64 -13.11
CA PRO A 298 -4.03 -14.16 -14.49
C PRO A 298 -4.77 -12.82 -14.59
N LEU A 299 -4.36 -11.93 -15.50
CA LEU A 299 -4.98 -10.62 -15.70
C LEU A 299 -6.51 -10.70 -15.86
N LYS A 300 -7.01 -11.69 -16.61
CA LYS A 300 -8.44 -11.93 -16.83
C LYS A 300 -9.23 -12.16 -15.54
N ASP A 301 -8.58 -12.57 -14.47
CA ASP A 301 -9.21 -12.89 -13.18
C ASP A 301 -9.18 -11.69 -12.18
N ALA A 302 -8.94 -10.46 -12.68
CA ALA A 302 -8.89 -9.23 -11.87
C ALA A 302 -10.15 -9.01 -11.03
N GLN A 303 -11.34 -9.39 -11.54
CA GLN A 303 -12.58 -9.35 -10.77
C GLN A 303 -12.49 -10.19 -9.49
N GLN A 304 -12.01 -11.44 -9.63
CA GLN A 304 -11.88 -12.35 -8.50
C GLN A 304 -10.81 -11.86 -7.51
N ALA A 305 -9.68 -11.39 -8.02
CA ALA A 305 -8.60 -10.85 -7.21
C ALA A 305 -9.04 -9.65 -6.35
N GLN A 306 -9.79 -8.71 -6.92
CA GLN A 306 -10.35 -7.59 -6.16
C GLN A 306 -11.46 -8.02 -5.18
N ARG A 307 -12.29 -9.04 -5.52
CA ARG A 307 -13.25 -9.62 -4.56
C ARG A 307 -12.57 -10.23 -3.35
N ASP A 308 -11.48 -10.96 -3.56
CA ASP A 308 -10.74 -11.62 -2.48
C ASP A 308 -10.04 -10.58 -1.59
N LEU A 309 -9.46 -9.53 -2.17
CA LEU A 309 -8.89 -8.40 -1.43
C LEU A 309 -9.96 -7.69 -0.58
N ALA A 310 -11.06 -7.27 -1.20
CA ALA A 310 -12.16 -6.57 -0.53
C ALA A 310 -12.80 -7.43 0.56
N GLY A 311 -12.93 -8.74 0.32
CA GLY A 311 -13.45 -9.72 1.26
C GLY A 311 -12.53 -10.05 2.42
N ARG A 312 -11.32 -9.45 2.49
CA ARG A 312 -10.32 -9.70 3.54
C ARG A 312 -9.93 -11.19 3.67
N LYS A 313 -10.04 -11.95 2.56
CA LYS A 313 -9.71 -13.37 2.51
C LYS A 313 -8.21 -13.61 2.33
N THR A 314 -7.46 -12.58 1.98
CA THR A 314 -6.05 -12.64 1.60
C THR A 314 -5.14 -12.01 2.65
N THR A 315 -3.85 -12.29 2.55
CA THR A 315 -2.77 -11.69 3.35
C THR A 315 -1.65 -11.24 2.42
N GLY A 316 -0.79 -10.33 2.88
CA GLY A 316 0.31 -9.84 2.05
C GLY A 316 -0.14 -9.17 0.75
N LYS A 317 0.59 -9.42 -0.31
CA LYS A 317 0.42 -8.81 -1.65
C LYS A 317 -0.25 -9.78 -2.63
N LEU A 318 -1.11 -9.24 -3.48
CA LEU A 318 -1.69 -9.91 -4.64
C LEU A 318 -1.10 -9.33 -5.93
N LEU A 319 -0.89 -10.16 -6.93
CA LEU A 319 -0.41 -9.76 -8.25
C LEU A 319 -1.36 -10.21 -9.36
N LEU A 320 -1.43 -9.42 -10.43
CA LEU A 320 -1.97 -9.82 -11.74
C LEU A 320 -0.82 -10.03 -12.71
N ILE A 321 -0.91 -11.09 -13.51
CA ILE A 321 0.04 -11.39 -14.58
C ILE A 321 -0.71 -11.29 -15.91
N PRO A 322 -0.26 -10.40 -16.81
CA PRO A 322 -0.83 -10.25 -18.15
C PRO A 322 -0.67 -11.47 -19.04
#